data_ccd8c861afda298a89e2ff869d41b7c5
#
_entry.id   ccd8c861afda298a89e2ff869d41b7c5
#
_cell.length_a   1.000
_cell.length_b   1.000
_cell.length_c   1.000
_cell.angle_alpha   90.00
_cell.angle_beta   90.00
_cell.angle_gamma   90.00
#
_symmetry.space_group_name_H-M   'P 1'
#
loop_
_entity.id
_entity.type
_entity.pdbx_description
1 polymer ?
#
loop_
_entity_poly.entity_id
_entity_poly.type
_entity_poly.pdbx_seq_one_letter_code
_entity_poly.pdbx_strand_id
1 'polypeptide(L)'
;AYSCRHGMGYSVFKGTKNKLTAELTSFVPVGETCEVGKLSLTNESNETRNFSVFSYVEFCLWNAMDDMTNFQRNFSTGEVEIHGSALYHKTEYRERRNHYAVYAVNAPIAGFDTDRDSFLGAYGENSAPEVVVNGTSKNSVASGWAPIGSHHLEVSLAPGETKTYVFVLGYVENPVEEKWVGRAEDGVINRKRADELLSRFDTAEKADAALVKLKDYWNELLSHFTISSSEEKLDRMVNIWHQYQCMVTFNMSRSASYFESGIGRGMGFRDSCQDLLGFVHLIPDRARERILDIAATQFEDGSAYHQYQPLTKKGNSDIGSGFNDDPLWLIAGTAAYIKETGDYSILDEMTPYDSDASKATTFMEHLRRSFHYTMEHLGPHNLPLIGRADWNDCLNLNCFSTEPGESFQTFGPSEGPNAESVFIAGMFVRYGKDYAAICRHQG
;
A
#
# COMPACT_ATOMS: atom_id res chain seq x y z
N ALA A 1 27.68 -1.05 18.38
CA ALA A 1 27.51 -0.50 17.01
C ALA A 1 26.12 -0.80 16.51
N TYR A 2 25.57 0.06 15.68
CA TYR A 2 24.27 -0.11 15.03
C TYR A 2 24.38 0.28 13.57
N SER A 3 23.73 -0.47 12.69
CA SER A 3 23.57 -0.13 11.28
C SER A 3 22.17 -0.53 10.79
N CYS A 4 21.65 0.24 9.85
CA CYS A 4 20.44 -0.07 9.11
C CYS A 4 20.77 0.02 7.62
N ARG A 5 20.36 -1.00 6.85
CA ARG A 5 20.53 -1.05 5.39
C ARG A 5 19.19 -1.35 4.74
N HIS A 6 18.79 -0.50 3.83
CA HIS A 6 17.59 -0.70 3.03
C HIS A 6 17.96 -1.20 1.65
N GLY A 7 17.32 -2.26 1.22
CA GLY A 7 17.35 -2.76 -0.15
C GLY A 7 15.99 -2.61 -0.82
N MET A 8 15.86 -3.14 -2.02
CA MET A 8 14.60 -3.16 -2.74
C MET A 8 13.65 -4.19 -2.12
N GLY A 9 12.65 -3.71 -1.38
CA GLY A 9 11.65 -4.53 -0.71
C GLY A 9 12.11 -5.22 0.58
N TYR A 10 13.30 -4.90 1.12
CA TYR A 10 13.78 -5.45 2.39
C TYR A 10 14.62 -4.46 3.19
N SER A 11 14.72 -4.69 4.49
CA SER A 11 15.57 -3.94 5.40
C SER A 11 16.38 -4.88 6.29
N VAL A 12 17.62 -4.50 6.59
CA VAL A 12 18.51 -5.23 7.51
C VAL A 12 18.89 -4.30 8.65
N PHE A 13 18.53 -4.67 9.86
CA PHE A 13 18.89 -3.98 11.09
C PHE A 13 19.93 -4.82 11.83
N LYS A 14 21.08 -4.24 12.14
CA LYS A 14 22.16 -4.93 12.84
C LYS A 14 22.65 -4.13 14.01
N GLY A 15 22.70 -4.75 15.17
CA GLY A 15 23.22 -4.16 16.40
C GLY A 15 24.12 -5.10 17.16
N THR A 16 25.22 -4.56 17.70
CA THR A 16 26.13 -5.29 18.59
C THR A 16 26.23 -4.59 19.94
N LYS A 17 25.93 -5.31 21.02
CA LYS A 17 26.07 -4.87 22.40
C LYS A 17 26.58 -6.00 23.26
N ASN A 18 27.57 -5.73 24.12
CA ASN A 18 28.13 -6.72 25.05
C ASN A 18 28.59 -8.02 24.35
N LYS A 19 29.16 -7.91 23.15
CA LYS A 19 29.62 -9.05 22.33
C LYS A 19 28.47 -10.01 21.92
N LEU A 20 27.26 -9.53 21.91
CA LEU A 20 26.12 -10.17 21.26
C LEU A 20 25.74 -9.33 20.04
N THR A 21 25.69 -9.95 18.88
CA THR A 21 25.24 -9.33 17.63
C THR A 21 23.88 -9.88 17.26
N ALA A 22 22.93 -8.98 17.04
CA ALA A 22 21.61 -9.28 16.49
C ALA A 22 21.51 -8.68 15.09
N GLU A 23 21.07 -9.47 14.12
CA GLU A 23 20.79 -9.05 12.76
C GLU A 23 19.38 -9.48 12.38
N LEU A 24 18.49 -8.51 12.13
CA LEU A 24 17.11 -8.73 11.70
C LEU A 24 16.98 -8.32 10.23
N THR A 25 16.62 -9.26 9.37
CA THR A 25 16.21 -8.99 7.99
C THR A 25 14.69 -9.08 7.91
N SER A 26 14.04 -7.98 7.53
CA SER A 26 12.59 -7.86 7.40
C SER A 26 12.22 -7.61 5.94
N PHE A 27 11.23 -8.36 5.42
CA PHE A 27 10.75 -8.24 4.06
C PHE A 27 9.37 -8.86 3.87
N VAL A 28 8.68 -8.47 2.80
CA VAL A 28 7.43 -9.10 2.34
C VAL A 28 7.77 -9.99 1.15
N PRO A 29 7.55 -11.31 1.23
CA PRO A 29 7.80 -12.22 0.13
C PRO A 29 6.87 -11.95 -1.07
N VAL A 30 7.37 -12.17 -2.28
CA VAL A 30 6.59 -11.96 -3.51
C VAL A 30 5.36 -12.86 -3.56
N GLY A 31 4.18 -12.24 -3.69
CA GLY A 31 2.90 -12.93 -3.81
C GLY A 31 2.32 -13.41 -2.48
N GLU A 32 2.87 -12.99 -1.35
CA GLU A 32 2.41 -13.39 -0.02
C GLU A 32 1.75 -12.23 0.76
N THR A 33 0.91 -12.58 1.71
CA THR A 33 0.23 -11.65 2.60
C THR A 33 0.84 -11.66 4.01
N CYS A 34 2.17 -11.67 4.07
CA CYS A 34 2.89 -11.68 5.34
C CYS A 34 4.20 -10.90 5.25
N GLU A 35 4.65 -10.42 6.40
CA GLU A 35 6.03 -9.97 6.62
C GLU A 35 6.83 -11.10 7.27
N VAL A 36 8.05 -11.31 6.78
CA VAL A 36 9.01 -12.28 7.33
C VAL A 36 10.15 -11.52 7.99
N GLY A 37 10.35 -11.77 9.27
CA GLY A 37 11.48 -11.29 10.07
C GLY A 37 12.47 -12.40 10.37
N LYS A 38 13.61 -12.44 9.66
CA LYS A 38 14.69 -13.40 9.96
C LYS A 38 15.67 -12.76 10.93
N LEU A 39 15.69 -13.25 12.18
CA LEU A 39 16.56 -12.79 13.25
C LEU A 39 17.74 -13.77 13.45
N SER A 40 18.96 -13.31 13.24
CA SER A 40 20.18 -14.06 13.56
C SER A 40 20.86 -13.46 14.79
N LEU A 41 21.18 -14.30 15.77
CA LEU A 41 21.82 -13.92 17.02
C LEU A 41 23.18 -14.62 17.11
N THR A 42 24.26 -13.84 17.22
CA THR A 42 25.63 -14.36 17.26
C THR A 42 26.32 -13.98 18.56
N ASN A 43 26.90 -14.95 19.22
CA ASN A 43 27.75 -14.74 20.40
C ASN A 43 29.22 -14.52 19.98
N GLU A 44 29.68 -13.29 20.04
CA GLU A 44 31.08 -12.91 19.73
C GLU A 44 32.00 -12.97 20.96
N SER A 45 31.52 -13.48 22.09
CA SER A 45 32.31 -13.66 23.30
C SER A 45 32.98 -15.03 23.33
N ASN A 46 33.87 -15.22 24.31
CA ASN A 46 34.54 -16.47 24.54
C ASN A 46 33.92 -17.34 25.66
N GLU A 47 32.72 -17.01 26.07
CA GLU A 47 31.93 -17.72 27.07
C GLU A 47 30.50 -17.99 26.56
N THR A 48 29.83 -19.01 27.11
CA THR A 48 28.41 -19.27 26.80
C THR A 48 27.54 -18.14 27.32
N ARG A 49 26.63 -17.66 26.51
CA ARG A 49 25.68 -16.59 26.84
C ARG A 49 24.27 -17.15 26.90
N ASN A 50 23.62 -16.88 28.04
CA ASN A 50 22.20 -17.19 28.23
C ASN A 50 21.42 -15.89 28.38
N PHE A 51 20.33 -15.74 27.62
CA PHE A 51 19.51 -14.53 27.62
C PHE A 51 18.12 -14.81 27.05
N SER A 52 17.17 -13.92 27.34
CA SER A 52 15.83 -13.98 26.80
C SER A 52 15.69 -13.02 25.62
N VAL A 53 14.86 -13.41 24.66
CA VAL A 53 14.45 -12.58 23.52
C VAL A 53 12.94 -12.40 23.58
N PHE A 54 12.49 -11.15 23.48
CA PHE A 54 11.07 -10.82 23.40
C PHE A 54 10.79 -10.18 22.04
N SER A 55 9.82 -10.74 21.31
CA SER A 55 9.27 -10.09 20.12
C SER A 55 8.10 -9.18 20.52
N TYR A 56 7.73 -8.24 19.65
CA TYR A 56 6.58 -7.38 19.90
C TYR A 56 5.96 -6.88 18.60
N VAL A 57 4.65 -7.06 18.45
CA VAL A 57 3.84 -6.43 17.39
C VAL A 57 2.52 -5.95 18.00
N GLU A 58 1.98 -4.86 17.47
CA GLU A 58 0.61 -4.42 17.76
C GLU A 58 -0.29 -4.76 16.57
N PHE A 59 -1.44 -5.38 16.85
CA PHE A 59 -2.38 -5.74 15.79
C PHE A 59 -3.29 -4.57 15.41
N CYS A 60 -3.47 -4.37 14.11
CA CYS A 60 -4.45 -3.46 13.53
C CYS A 60 -5.12 -4.18 12.36
N LEU A 61 -6.35 -4.68 12.55
CA LEU A 61 -7.12 -5.33 11.49
C LEU A 61 -8.27 -4.46 10.97
N TRP A 62 -8.57 -3.35 11.63
CA TRP A 62 -9.76 -2.58 11.41
C TRP A 62 -9.47 -1.32 10.58
N ASN A 63 -9.31 -0.23 11.24
CA ASN A 63 -9.17 1.08 10.64
C ASN A 63 -8.03 1.81 11.32
N ALA A 64 -7.02 2.14 10.55
CA ALA A 64 -5.83 2.79 11.07
C ALA A 64 -6.11 4.20 11.63
N MET A 65 -7.15 4.89 11.16
CA MET A 65 -7.59 6.16 11.75
C MET A 65 -8.18 5.95 13.14
N ASP A 66 -9.00 4.92 13.32
CA ASP A 66 -9.55 4.56 14.64
C ASP A 66 -8.44 4.17 15.60
N ASP A 67 -7.41 3.46 15.13
CA ASP A 67 -6.26 3.09 15.94
C ASP A 67 -5.32 4.25 16.27
N MET A 68 -5.26 5.28 15.43
CA MET A 68 -4.47 6.48 15.71
C MET A 68 -5.06 7.37 16.79
N THR A 69 -6.36 7.34 16.98
CA THR A 69 -7.02 8.12 18.03
C THR A 69 -7.17 7.24 19.26
N ASN A 70 -6.58 7.62 20.39
CA ASN A 70 -6.62 6.86 21.62
C ASN A 70 -8.04 6.48 22.06
N PHE A 71 -9.00 7.34 21.78
CA PHE A 71 -10.39 7.10 22.11
C PHE A 71 -11.00 5.94 21.30
N GLN A 72 -10.78 5.92 19.99
CA GLN A 72 -11.31 4.88 19.12
C GLN A 72 -10.59 3.56 19.31
N ARG A 73 -9.29 3.56 19.58
CA ARG A 73 -8.52 2.35 19.87
C ARG A 73 -9.07 1.57 21.08
N ASN A 74 -9.56 2.26 22.08
CA ASN A 74 -10.18 1.63 23.25
C ASN A 74 -11.48 0.87 22.92
N PHE A 75 -12.08 1.12 21.77
CA PHE A 75 -13.26 0.40 21.27
C PHE A 75 -12.94 -0.66 20.22
N SER A 76 -11.71 -0.72 19.73
CA SER A 76 -11.24 -1.76 18.83
C SER A 76 -10.85 -3.00 19.62
N THR A 77 -11.85 -3.68 20.13
CA THR A 77 -11.65 -4.88 20.94
C THR A 77 -11.45 -6.08 20.03
N GLY A 78 -10.44 -6.87 20.32
CA GLY A 78 -10.15 -8.08 19.58
C GLY A 78 -10.15 -9.32 20.47
N GLU A 79 -10.24 -10.47 19.86
CA GLU A 79 -10.08 -11.77 20.49
C GLU A 79 -8.79 -12.41 20.01
N VAL A 80 -8.03 -12.94 20.95
CA VAL A 80 -6.76 -13.63 20.65
C VAL A 80 -6.91 -15.12 20.95
N GLU A 81 -6.28 -15.92 20.11
CA GLU A 81 -6.15 -17.37 20.29
C GLU A 81 -4.68 -17.75 20.19
N ILE A 82 -4.22 -18.69 21.02
CA ILE A 82 -2.83 -19.13 21.04
C ILE A 82 -2.78 -20.60 20.65
N HIS A 83 -1.90 -20.96 19.72
CA HIS A 83 -1.67 -22.34 19.36
C HIS A 83 -0.17 -22.59 19.11
N GLY A 84 0.50 -23.26 20.06
CA GLY A 84 1.95 -23.42 20.00
C GLY A 84 2.67 -22.07 20.06
N SER A 85 3.49 -21.79 19.05
CA SER A 85 4.18 -20.51 18.88
C SER A 85 3.42 -19.51 17.99
N ALA A 86 2.18 -19.79 17.64
CA ALA A 86 1.36 -18.90 16.81
C ALA A 86 0.30 -18.20 17.66
N LEU A 87 0.25 -16.88 17.52
CA LEU A 87 -0.71 -15.97 18.16
C LEU A 87 -1.64 -15.45 17.07
N TYR A 88 -2.95 -15.60 17.25
CA TYR A 88 -3.97 -15.21 16.29
C TYR A 88 -4.81 -14.08 16.85
N HIS A 89 -4.87 -12.96 16.15
CA HIS A 89 -5.86 -11.90 16.39
C HIS A 89 -7.03 -12.12 15.41
N LYS A 90 -8.15 -12.63 15.89
CA LYS A 90 -9.17 -13.28 15.06
C LYS A 90 -10.46 -12.52 14.88
N THR A 91 -10.72 -11.50 15.69
CA THR A 91 -11.95 -10.73 15.58
C THR A 91 -11.78 -9.31 16.10
N GLU A 92 -12.70 -8.46 15.70
CA GLU A 92 -12.79 -7.07 16.03
C GLU A 92 -14.17 -6.72 16.56
N TYR A 93 -14.22 -5.67 17.33
CA TYR A 93 -15.42 -5.18 17.96
C TYR A 93 -16.53 -4.76 16.97
N ARG A 94 -16.19 -4.00 15.92
CA ARG A 94 -17.17 -3.37 15.04
C ARG A 94 -17.63 -4.24 13.89
N GLU A 95 -16.73 -5.02 13.34
CA GLU A 95 -17.03 -5.87 12.19
C GLU A 95 -16.39 -7.24 12.34
N ARG A 96 -17.22 -8.25 12.33
CA ARG A 96 -16.77 -9.65 12.28
C ARG A 96 -16.50 -10.01 10.83
N ARG A 97 -15.35 -9.59 10.33
CA ARG A 97 -14.89 -9.96 9.00
C ARG A 97 -14.35 -11.39 8.99
N ASN A 98 -14.14 -11.90 7.79
CA ASN A 98 -13.59 -13.24 7.56
C ASN A 98 -12.06 -13.31 7.61
N HIS A 99 -11.39 -12.18 7.83
CA HIS A 99 -9.94 -12.10 7.98
C HIS A 99 -9.49 -12.17 9.44
N TYR A 100 -8.21 -12.51 9.62
CA TYR A 100 -7.51 -12.50 10.90
C TYR A 100 -6.01 -12.31 10.69
N ALA A 101 -5.29 -11.89 11.73
CA ALA A 101 -3.84 -11.83 11.72
C ALA A 101 -3.24 -13.03 12.47
N VAL A 102 -2.05 -13.45 12.04
CA VAL A 102 -1.24 -14.45 12.74
C VAL A 102 0.17 -13.92 12.93
N TYR A 103 0.71 -14.09 14.13
CA TYR A 103 2.10 -13.81 14.43
C TYR A 103 2.75 -15.04 15.04
N ALA A 104 3.76 -15.59 14.38
CA ALA A 104 4.37 -16.85 14.78
C ALA A 104 5.90 -16.80 14.69
N VAL A 105 6.56 -17.70 15.42
CA VAL A 105 8.00 -17.95 15.34
C VAL A 105 8.26 -19.44 15.13
N ASN A 106 9.28 -19.78 14.38
CA ASN A 106 9.68 -21.16 14.05
C ASN A 106 10.43 -21.88 15.17
N ALA A 107 10.19 -21.53 16.42
CA ALA A 107 10.85 -22.10 17.57
C ALA A 107 9.86 -22.34 18.71
N PRO A 108 10.12 -23.29 19.61
CA PRO A 108 9.42 -23.38 20.89
C PRO A 108 9.57 -22.08 21.69
N ILE A 109 8.48 -21.62 22.27
CA ILE A 109 8.46 -20.42 23.11
C ILE A 109 8.46 -20.81 24.60
N ALA A 110 9.15 -20.03 25.42
CA ALA A 110 9.12 -20.15 26.88
C ALA A 110 7.83 -19.51 27.45
N GLY A 111 7.25 -18.57 26.73
CA GLY A 111 6.01 -17.91 27.06
C GLY A 111 5.60 -16.90 26.01
N PHE A 112 4.52 -16.19 26.28
CA PHE A 112 3.95 -15.18 25.39
C PHE A 112 3.24 -14.08 26.18
N ASP A 113 2.93 -12.98 25.52
CA ASP A 113 1.98 -11.98 26.00
C ASP A 113 1.16 -11.44 24.83
N THR A 114 -0.14 -11.29 25.04
CA THR A 114 -1.06 -10.72 24.05
C THR A 114 -1.84 -9.53 24.55
N ASP A 115 -1.70 -9.18 25.84
CA ASP A 115 -2.25 -7.98 26.46
C ASP A 115 -1.16 -6.92 26.62
N ARG A 116 -1.38 -5.74 26.03
CA ARG A 116 -0.41 -4.65 26.00
C ARG A 116 -0.06 -4.13 27.38
N ASP A 117 -1.06 -3.93 28.23
CA ASP A 117 -0.85 -3.34 29.57
C ASP A 117 -0.13 -4.34 30.47
N SER A 118 -0.41 -5.62 30.33
CA SER A 118 0.33 -6.68 31.00
C SER A 118 1.79 -6.75 30.57
N PHE A 119 2.08 -6.56 29.27
CA PHE A 119 3.44 -6.57 28.74
C PHE A 119 4.24 -5.34 29.17
N LEU A 120 3.68 -4.15 29.03
CA LEU A 120 4.35 -2.90 29.36
C LEU A 120 4.44 -2.65 30.87
N GLY A 121 3.44 -3.07 31.63
CA GLY A 121 3.21 -2.66 33.01
C GLY A 121 2.29 -1.45 33.10
N ALA A 122 1.64 -1.24 34.25
CA ALA A 122 0.58 -0.25 34.44
C ALA A 122 0.97 1.21 34.11
N TYR A 123 2.25 1.55 34.22
CA TYR A 123 2.80 2.87 33.89
C TYR A 123 4.06 2.74 33.02
N GLY A 124 4.22 1.56 32.40
CA GLY A 124 5.38 1.26 31.57
C GLY A 124 5.26 1.83 30.16
N GLU A 125 6.38 1.91 29.49
CA GLU A 125 6.50 2.37 28.11
C GLU A 125 7.37 1.40 27.27
N ASN A 126 7.32 1.57 25.96
CA ASN A 126 8.07 0.70 25.04
C ASN A 126 9.59 0.74 25.23
N SER A 127 10.13 1.76 25.87
CA SER A 127 11.58 1.85 26.16
C SER A 127 12.04 0.89 27.27
N ALA A 128 11.12 0.45 28.16
CA ALA A 128 11.43 -0.43 29.28
C ALA A 128 10.19 -1.27 29.67
N PRO A 129 9.69 -2.17 28.79
CA PRO A 129 8.55 -3.00 29.11
C PRO A 129 8.81 -3.86 30.35
N GLU A 130 7.83 -3.95 31.26
CA GLU A 130 7.97 -4.68 32.53
C GLU A 130 8.40 -6.14 32.31
N VAL A 131 7.79 -6.81 31.33
CA VAL A 131 8.10 -8.21 30.95
C VAL A 131 9.57 -8.36 30.53
N VAL A 132 10.10 -7.41 29.75
CA VAL A 132 11.48 -7.43 29.30
C VAL A 132 12.45 -7.14 30.45
N VAL A 133 12.12 -6.16 31.29
CA VAL A 133 12.93 -5.79 32.48
C VAL A 133 13.01 -6.97 33.47
N ASN A 134 11.91 -7.66 33.67
CA ASN A 134 11.83 -8.82 34.58
C ASN A 134 12.36 -10.12 33.94
N GLY A 135 12.54 -10.13 32.60
CA GLY A 135 12.99 -11.31 31.86
C GLY A 135 11.99 -12.48 31.83
N THR A 136 10.70 -12.22 32.05
CA THR A 136 9.68 -13.28 32.16
C THR A 136 8.35 -12.80 31.61
N SER A 137 7.77 -13.56 30.67
CA SER A 137 6.40 -13.33 30.16
C SER A 137 5.35 -13.66 31.21
N LYS A 138 4.21 -13.01 31.12
CA LYS A 138 3.06 -13.22 32.03
C LYS A 138 2.05 -14.22 31.45
N ASN A 139 2.22 -14.67 30.22
CA ASN A 139 1.28 -15.49 29.45
C ASN A 139 -0.12 -14.84 29.42
N SER A 140 -0.16 -13.53 29.29
CA SER A 140 -1.40 -12.77 29.26
C SER A 140 -2.18 -13.04 27.98
N VAL A 141 -3.50 -13.15 28.10
CA VAL A 141 -4.42 -13.30 26.97
C VAL A 141 -5.32 -12.07 26.91
N ALA A 142 -5.22 -11.31 25.83
CA ALA A 142 -6.06 -10.14 25.63
C ALA A 142 -7.53 -10.53 25.51
N SER A 143 -8.35 -9.85 26.28
CA SER A 143 -9.79 -9.94 26.22
C SER A 143 -10.36 -8.54 26.16
N GLY A 144 -10.48 -8.03 24.98
CA GLY A 144 -10.96 -6.66 24.75
C GLY A 144 -9.96 -5.82 23.95
N TRP A 145 -9.44 -4.77 24.50
CA TRP A 145 -8.66 -3.75 23.82
C TRP A 145 -7.16 -4.03 23.72
N ALA A 146 -6.53 -3.32 22.77
CA ALA A 146 -5.09 -3.25 22.53
C ALA A 146 -4.36 -4.60 22.51
N PRO A 147 -4.84 -5.61 21.74
CA PRO A 147 -4.15 -6.87 21.62
C PRO A 147 -2.79 -6.69 20.92
N ILE A 148 -1.80 -7.41 21.45
CA ILE A 148 -0.44 -7.47 20.90
C ILE A 148 -0.06 -8.92 20.62
N GLY A 149 1.09 -9.11 19.95
CA GLY A 149 1.77 -10.39 19.85
C GLY A 149 3.19 -10.26 20.39
N SER A 150 3.50 -11.00 21.45
CA SER A 150 4.84 -11.10 22.01
C SER A 150 5.21 -12.55 22.27
N HIS A 151 6.36 -12.97 21.79
CA HIS A 151 6.96 -14.26 22.10
C HIS A 151 8.13 -14.07 23.06
N HIS A 152 8.29 -14.99 24.00
CA HIS A 152 9.44 -15.10 24.87
C HIS A 152 10.25 -16.34 24.47
N LEU A 153 11.49 -16.14 24.07
CA LEU A 153 12.44 -17.20 23.72
C LEU A 153 13.59 -17.20 24.72
N GLU A 154 13.92 -18.38 25.27
CA GLU A 154 15.14 -18.62 26.02
C GLU A 154 16.25 -19.06 25.07
N VAL A 155 17.35 -18.31 25.05
CA VAL A 155 18.43 -18.51 24.10
C VAL A 155 19.74 -18.79 24.85
N SER A 156 20.39 -19.87 24.49
CA SER A 156 21.77 -20.19 24.91
C SER A 156 22.68 -20.30 23.67
N LEU A 157 23.78 -19.55 23.66
CA LEU A 157 24.77 -19.54 22.57
C LEU A 157 26.14 -19.85 23.12
N ALA A 158 26.80 -20.89 22.60
CA ALA A 158 28.21 -21.15 22.83
C ALA A 158 29.09 -20.04 22.19
N PRO A 159 30.38 -19.94 22.54
CA PRO A 159 31.31 -19.02 21.89
C PRO A 159 31.33 -19.19 20.37
N GLY A 160 31.09 -18.10 19.64
CA GLY A 160 31.03 -18.08 18.17
C GLY A 160 29.76 -18.68 17.55
N GLU A 161 28.84 -19.19 18.36
CA GLU A 161 27.58 -19.77 17.84
C GLU A 161 26.64 -18.70 17.36
N THR A 162 25.94 -19.02 16.25
CA THR A 162 24.82 -18.25 15.70
C THR A 162 23.55 -19.10 15.68
N LYS A 163 22.45 -18.56 16.20
CA LYS A 163 21.10 -19.13 16.04
C LYS A 163 20.23 -18.18 15.25
N THR A 164 19.39 -18.76 14.38
CA THR A 164 18.47 -18.01 13.53
C THR A 164 17.03 -18.40 13.82
N TYR A 165 16.19 -17.40 13.96
CA TYR A 165 14.74 -17.50 14.17
C TYR A 165 14.01 -16.80 13.03
N VAL A 166 12.87 -17.35 12.64
CA VAL A 166 12.00 -16.77 11.61
C VAL A 166 10.68 -16.39 12.27
N PHE A 167 10.36 -15.11 12.24
CA PHE A 167 9.08 -14.57 12.66
C PHE A 167 8.24 -14.29 11.42
N VAL A 168 6.96 -14.61 11.48
CA VAL A 168 6.01 -14.36 10.40
C VAL A 168 4.81 -13.60 10.97
N LEU A 169 4.58 -12.39 10.47
CA LEU A 169 3.37 -11.61 10.73
C LEU A 169 2.50 -11.68 9.47
N GLY A 170 1.41 -12.45 9.54
CA GLY A 170 0.56 -12.75 8.39
C GLY A 170 -0.83 -12.16 8.51
N TYR A 171 -1.38 -11.81 7.36
CA TYR A 171 -2.79 -11.51 7.14
C TYR A 171 -3.43 -12.69 6.41
N VAL A 172 -4.53 -13.21 6.93
CA VAL A 172 -5.23 -14.37 6.36
C VAL A 172 -6.71 -14.04 6.22
N GLU A 173 -7.26 -14.39 5.07
CA GLU A 173 -8.68 -14.25 4.77
C GLU A 173 -9.26 -15.62 4.42
N ASN A 174 -10.20 -16.10 5.24
CA ASN A 174 -10.97 -17.31 4.97
C ASN A 174 -12.22 -16.96 4.13
N PRO A 175 -12.84 -17.93 3.43
CA PRO A 175 -14.23 -17.75 3.01
C PRO A 175 -15.11 -17.41 4.22
N VAL A 176 -16.13 -16.59 4.01
CA VAL A 176 -16.99 -16.07 5.12
C VAL A 176 -17.56 -17.21 5.96
N GLU A 177 -18.02 -18.28 5.30
CA GLU A 177 -18.64 -19.45 5.93
C GLU A 177 -17.63 -20.37 6.60
N GLU A 178 -16.32 -20.20 6.34
CA GLU A 178 -15.23 -21.03 6.82
C GLU A 178 -14.32 -20.33 7.82
N LYS A 179 -14.69 -19.15 8.30
CA LYS A 179 -13.86 -18.41 9.27
C LYS A 179 -13.64 -19.21 10.56
N TRP A 180 -14.66 -19.91 11.02
CA TRP A 180 -14.67 -20.60 12.29
C TRP A 180 -14.67 -22.13 12.10
N VAL A 181 -14.11 -22.83 13.06
CA VAL A 181 -14.28 -24.28 13.21
C VAL A 181 -15.53 -24.54 14.05
N GLY A 182 -16.53 -25.20 13.45
CA GLY A 182 -17.82 -25.41 14.12
C GLY A 182 -18.69 -24.15 14.14
N ARG A 183 -19.25 -23.82 15.31
CA ARG A 183 -20.13 -22.67 15.46
C ARG A 183 -19.33 -21.39 15.73
N ALA A 184 -19.77 -20.27 15.20
CA ALA A 184 -19.14 -18.98 15.41
C ALA A 184 -19.06 -18.58 16.89
N GLU A 185 -20.04 -19.01 17.70
CA GLU A 185 -20.09 -18.75 19.15
C GLU A 185 -18.95 -19.45 19.91
N ASP A 186 -18.43 -20.57 19.39
CA ASP A 186 -17.32 -21.29 20.01
C ASP A 186 -15.98 -20.53 19.85
N GLY A 187 -15.94 -19.56 18.94
CA GLY A 187 -14.83 -18.61 18.76
C GLY A 187 -13.51 -19.25 18.33
N VAL A 188 -13.51 -20.49 17.81
CA VAL A 188 -12.31 -21.18 17.35
C VAL A 188 -12.05 -20.85 15.91
N ILE A 189 -10.91 -20.21 15.61
CA ILE A 189 -10.53 -19.82 14.24
C ILE A 189 -10.15 -21.03 13.37
N ASN A 190 -10.56 -21.04 12.12
CA ASN A 190 -10.07 -22.00 11.15
C ASN A 190 -8.67 -21.59 10.69
N ARG A 191 -7.67 -22.30 11.18
CA ARG A 191 -6.24 -22.02 10.99
C ARG A 191 -5.65 -22.59 9.71
N LYS A 192 -6.38 -23.38 8.94
CA LYS A 192 -5.84 -24.13 7.79
C LYS A 192 -4.99 -23.24 6.86
N ARG A 193 -5.51 -22.08 6.48
CA ARG A 193 -4.78 -21.16 5.58
C ARG A 193 -3.58 -20.51 6.27
N ALA A 194 -3.65 -20.23 7.56
CA ALA A 194 -2.53 -19.74 8.34
C ALA A 194 -1.43 -20.79 8.44
N ASP A 195 -1.78 -22.05 8.73
CA ASP A 195 -0.81 -23.16 8.80
C ASP A 195 -0.12 -23.36 7.44
N GLU A 196 -0.86 -23.28 6.34
CA GLU A 196 -0.30 -23.29 4.99
C GLU A 196 0.66 -22.12 4.74
N LEU A 197 0.32 -20.89 5.17
CA LEU A 197 1.18 -19.72 5.09
C LEU A 197 2.45 -19.91 5.90
N LEU A 198 2.33 -20.28 7.18
CA LEU A 198 3.45 -20.45 8.10
C LEU A 198 4.40 -21.56 7.65
N SER A 199 3.88 -22.64 7.06
CA SER A 199 4.69 -23.76 6.55
C SER A 199 5.64 -23.37 5.41
N ARG A 200 5.38 -22.26 4.73
CA ARG A 200 6.25 -21.71 3.67
C ARG A 200 7.49 -21.01 4.23
N PHE A 201 7.50 -20.66 5.54
CA PHE A 201 8.56 -19.89 6.18
C PHE A 201 9.01 -20.49 7.53
N ASP A 202 8.78 -21.77 7.75
CA ASP A 202 9.06 -22.47 9.01
C ASP A 202 10.55 -22.75 9.25
N THR A 203 11.43 -22.45 8.28
CA THR A 203 12.89 -22.58 8.42
C THR A 203 13.63 -21.36 7.88
N ALA A 204 14.86 -21.16 8.33
CA ALA A 204 15.73 -20.09 7.85
C ALA A 204 16.03 -20.20 6.35
N GLU A 205 16.21 -21.42 5.85
CA GLU A 205 16.47 -21.68 4.44
C GLU A 205 15.31 -21.29 3.54
N LYS A 206 14.06 -21.54 3.98
CA LYS A 206 12.86 -21.11 3.25
C LYS A 206 12.71 -19.59 3.23
N ALA A 207 13.01 -18.93 4.34
CA ALA A 207 13.05 -17.47 4.41
C ALA A 207 14.13 -16.88 3.50
N ASP A 208 15.33 -17.48 3.46
CA ASP A 208 16.42 -17.07 2.56
C ASP A 208 16.03 -17.26 1.09
N ALA A 209 15.43 -18.38 0.73
CA ALA A 209 14.95 -18.62 -0.63
C ALA A 209 13.89 -17.60 -1.06
N ALA A 210 12.98 -17.22 -0.16
CA ALA A 210 11.98 -16.18 -0.43
C ALA A 210 12.63 -14.80 -0.61
N LEU A 211 13.66 -14.46 0.18
CA LEU A 211 14.40 -13.21 0.02
C LEU A 211 15.17 -13.18 -1.31
N VAL A 212 15.74 -14.30 -1.73
CA VAL A 212 16.39 -14.42 -3.05
C VAL A 212 15.37 -14.18 -4.16
N LYS A 213 14.21 -14.84 -4.09
CA LYS A 213 13.12 -14.64 -5.06
C LYS A 213 12.67 -13.17 -5.13
N LEU A 214 12.58 -12.46 -3.99
CA LEU A 214 12.27 -11.03 -3.97
C LEU A 214 13.35 -10.21 -4.67
N LYS A 215 14.63 -10.49 -4.43
CA LYS A 215 15.73 -9.80 -5.09
C LYS A 215 15.74 -10.06 -6.60
N ASP A 216 15.52 -11.30 -7.01
CA ASP A 216 15.45 -11.68 -8.42
C ASP A 216 14.28 -10.99 -9.13
N TYR A 217 13.11 -10.91 -8.51
CA TYR A 217 11.97 -10.15 -9.02
C TYR A 217 12.34 -8.68 -9.31
N TRP A 218 12.98 -8.00 -8.38
CA TRP A 218 13.38 -6.62 -8.59
C TRP A 218 14.49 -6.47 -9.63
N ASN A 219 15.46 -7.36 -9.64
CA ASN A 219 16.55 -7.35 -10.64
C ASN A 219 16.01 -7.57 -12.05
N GLU A 220 15.09 -8.52 -12.23
CA GLU A 220 14.43 -8.76 -13.52
C GLU A 220 13.64 -7.53 -13.97
N LEU A 221 12.77 -7.00 -13.10
CA LEU A 221 11.96 -5.83 -13.41
C LEU A 221 12.82 -4.62 -13.83
N LEU A 222 13.86 -4.30 -13.07
CA LEU A 222 14.73 -3.16 -13.34
C LEU A 222 15.66 -3.36 -14.54
N SER A 223 15.83 -4.60 -15.02
CA SER A 223 16.64 -4.89 -16.20
C SER A 223 16.00 -4.44 -17.51
N HIS A 224 14.69 -4.12 -17.52
CA HIS A 224 13.97 -3.67 -18.70
C HIS A 224 14.47 -2.31 -19.22
N PHE A 225 15.04 -1.49 -18.36
CA PHE A 225 15.59 -0.20 -18.75
C PHE A 225 16.88 0.07 -17.99
N THR A 226 18.02 0.11 -18.70
CA THR A 226 19.32 0.37 -18.10
C THR A 226 20.15 1.33 -18.95
N ILE A 227 20.91 2.18 -18.27
CA ILE A 227 21.94 3.02 -18.88
C ILE A 227 23.32 2.64 -18.35
N SER A 228 24.35 2.96 -19.11
CA SER A 228 25.75 2.90 -18.68
C SER A 228 26.45 4.18 -19.10
N SER A 229 26.98 4.92 -18.15
CA SER A 229 27.65 6.19 -18.36
C SER A 229 29.01 6.24 -17.63
N SER A 230 29.70 7.36 -17.74
CA SER A 230 30.93 7.62 -16.96
C SER A 230 30.63 8.06 -15.51
N GLU A 231 29.35 8.29 -15.14
CA GLU A 231 28.93 8.77 -13.83
C GLU A 231 28.12 7.67 -13.10
N GLU A 232 28.79 6.92 -12.22
CA GLU A 232 28.20 5.80 -11.49
C GLU A 232 26.96 6.20 -10.68
N LYS A 233 26.92 7.43 -10.14
CA LYS A 233 25.77 7.89 -9.36
C LYS A 233 24.55 8.11 -10.24
N LEU A 234 24.72 8.59 -11.46
CA LEU A 234 23.67 8.72 -12.45
C LEU A 234 23.13 7.35 -12.83
N ASP A 235 24.02 6.40 -13.13
CA ASP A 235 23.64 5.02 -13.47
C ASP A 235 22.81 4.39 -12.33
N ARG A 236 23.26 4.51 -11.10
CA ARG A 236 22.54 4.01 -9.93
C ARG A 236 21.17 4.67 -9.75
N MET A 237 21.09 5.99 -9.96
CA MET A 237 19.84 6.73 -9.83
C MET A 237 18.83 6.29 -10.88
N VAL A 238 19.25 6.17 -12.14
CA VAL A 238 18.36 5.81 -13.26
C VAL A 238 18.03 4.31 -13.25
N ASN A 239 19.03 3.44 -13.09
CA ASN A 239 18.81 1.99 -13.19
C ASN A 239 18.10 1.38 -12.00
N ILE A 240 18.12 2.05 -10.83
CA ILE A 240 17.55 1.51 -9.60
C ILE A 240 16.50 2.45 -9.02
N TRP A 241 16.93 3.61 -8.49
CA TRP A 241 16.09 4.37 -7.57
C TRP A 241 14.89 5.05 -8.24
N HIS A 242 15.01 5.59 -9.44
CA HIS A 242 13.87 6.19 -10.15
C HIS A 242 12.81 5.13 -10.47
N GLN A 243 13.24 4.01 -11.04
CA GLN A 243 12.33 2.94 -11.42
C GLN A 243 11.69 2.29 -10.18
N TYR A 244 12.48 2.03 -9.14
CA TYR A 244 11.96 1.51 -7.87
C TYR A 244 10.92 2.46 -7.27
N GLN A 245 11.20 3.77 -7.24
CA GLN A 245 10.26 4.77 -6.73
C GLN A 245 8.96 4.80 -7.55
N CYS A 246 9.04 4.75 -8.87
CA CYS A 246 7.86 4.68 -9.73
C CYS A 246 7.01 3.44 -9.43
N MET A 247 7.64 2.28 -9.23
CA MET A 247 6.94 1.04 -8.87
C MET A 247 6.32 1.08 -7.48
N VAL A 248 7.01 1.67 -6.50
CA VAL A 248 6.45 1.88 -5.16
C VAL A 248 5.23 2.80 -5.23
N THR A 249 5.33 3.92 -5.95
CA THR A 249 4.21 4.85 -6.15
C THR A 249 3.03 4.14 -6.81
N PHE A 250 3.26 3.34 -7.85
CA PHE A 250 2.21 2.53 -8.48
C PHE A 250 1.52 1.58 -7.51
N ASN A 251 2.30 0.79 -6.75
CA ASN A 251 1.76 -0.21 -5.83
C ASN A 251 1.03 0.42 -4.65
N MET A 252 1.57 1.49 -4.10
CA MET A 252 0.98 2.19 -2.95
C MET A 252 -0.13 3.16 -3.34
N SER A 253 -0.15 3.61 -4.60
CA SER A 253 -1.15 4.50 -5.16
C SER A 253 -1.38 5.77 -4.33
N ARG A 254 -0.33 6.23 -3.65
CA ARG A 254 -0.35 7.37 -2.71
C ARG A 254 -1.34 7.24 -1.54
N SER A 255 -2.07 6.12 -1.45
CA SER A 255 -3.12 5.94 -0.45
C SER A 255 -2.65 5.49 0.93
N ALA A 256 -1.38 5.12 1.07
CA ALA A 256 -0.77 4.69 2.33
C ALA A 256 0.11 5.76 2.99
N SER A 257 0.03 7.01 2.55
CA SER A 257 0.81 8.11 3.10
C SER A 257 0.07 8.79 4.25
N TYR A 258 0.69 8.84 5.41
CA TYR A 258 0.18 9.61 6.55
C TYR A 258 0.21 11.13 6.31
N PHE A 259 1.14 11.60 5.49
CA PHE A 259 1.46 13.02 5.36
C PHE A 259 0.78 13.68 4.16
N GLU A 260 0.64 12.97 3.05
CA GLU A 260 0.08 13.54 1.83
C GLU A 260 -1.39 13.18 1.67
N SER A 261 -1.71 11.89 1.61
CA SER A 261 -3.06 11.44 1.23
C SER A 261 -3.88 10.95 2.42
N GLY A 262 -3.23 10.67 3.55
CA GLY A 262 -3.89 10.03 4.66
C GLY A 262 -4.28 8.58 4.38
N ILE A 263 -4.80 7.93 5.41
CA ILE A 263 -5.30 6.56 5.32
C ILE A 263 -6.75 6.58 4.84
N GLY A 264 -7.08 5.70 3.91
CA GLY A 264 -8.44 5.58 3.39
C GLY A 264 -8.80 6.57 2.28
N ARG A 265 -7.87 7.42 1.84
CA ARG A 265 -8.06 8.25 0.67
C ARG A 265 -8.03 7.40 -0.59
N GLY A 266 -8.85 7.75 -1.58
CA GLY A 266 -8.88 7.09 -2.88
C GLY A 266 -7.66 7.40 -3.73
N MET A 267 -7.51 6.66 -4.81
CA MET A 267 -6.52 6.94 -5.86
C MET A 267 -6.98 8.11 -6.72
N GLY A 268 -6.13 9.09 -6.98
CA GLY A 268 -6.42 10.18 -7.90
C GLY A 268 -6.49 9.71 -9.35
N PHE A 269 -7.47 10.21 -10.10
CA PHE A 269 -7.63 9.92 -11.53
C PHE A 269 -6.40 10.40 -12.31
N ARG A 270 -6.09 11.69 -12.24
CA ARG A 270 -4.90 12.26 -12.90
C ARG A 270 -3.59 11.73 -12.35
N ASP A 271 -3.50 11.55 -11.00
CA ASP A 271 -2.30 11.01 -10.37
C ASP A 271 -1.95 9.64 -10.92
N SER A 272 -2.94 8.76 -11.04
CA SER A 272 -2.77 7.43 -11.61
C SER A 272 -2.34 7.47 -13.08
N CYS A 273 -2.91 8.39 -13.86
CA CYS A 273 -2.52 8.59 -15.26
C CYS A 273 -1.08 9.15 -15.39
N GLN A 274 -0.67 10.04 -14.49
CA GLN A 274 0.70 10.56 -14.47
C GLN A 274 1.71 9.49 -14.06
N ASP A 275 1.37 8.70 -13.05
CA ASP A 275 2.23 7.63 -12.56
C ASP A 275 2.52 6.59 -13.67
N LEU A 276 1.54 6.31 -14.55
CA LEU A 276 1.73 5.44 -15.72
C LEU A 276 2.94 5.86 -16.57
N LEU A 277 3.22 7.16 -16.72
CA LEU A 277 4.35 7.67 -17.49
C LEU A 277 5.71 7.21 -16.95
N GLY A 278 5.77 6.89 -15.65
CA GLY A 278 6.99 6.48 -14.98
C GLY A 278 7.25 4.97 -15.00
N PHE A 279 6.25 4.13 -15.34
CA PHE A 279 6.41 2.68 -15.23
C PHE A 279 5.79 1.85 -16.39
N VAL A 280 5.17 2.48 -17.37
CA VAL A 280 4.53 1.77 -18.49
C VAL A 280 5.50 0.82 -19.19
N HIS A 281 6.77 1.17 -19.29
CA HIS A 281 7.83 0.36 -19.90
C HIS A 281 8.27 -0.82 -18.99
N LEU A 282 8.00 -0.75 -17.70
CA LEU A 282 8.36 -1.80 -16.74
C LEU A 282 7.29 -2.89 -16.63
N ILE A 283 6.02 -2.48 -16.63
CA ILE A 283 4.87 -3.36 -16.37
C ILE A 283 3.70 -3.06 -17.31
N PRO A 284 3.88 -3.20 -18.64
CA PRO A 284 2.89 -2.79 -19.63
C PRO A 284 1.51 -3.45 -19.42
N ASP A 285 1.46 -4.73 -19.05
CA ASP A 285 0.20 -5.45 -18.81
C ASP A 285 -0.60 -4.82 -17.65
N ARG A 286 0.06 -4.51 -16.55
CA ARG A 286 -0.58 -3.85 -15.40
C ARG A 286 -0.91 -2.39 -15.68
N ALA A 287 -0.12 -1.72 -16.53
CA ALA A 287 -0.44 -0.38 -17.01
C ALA A 287 -1.74 -0.39 -17.83
N ARG A 288 -1.92 -1.39 -18.70
CA ARG A 288 -3.16 -1.60 -19.47
C ARG A 288 -4.38 -1.78 -18.55
N GLU A 289 -4.27 -2.67 -17.57
CA GLU A 289 -5.34 -2.89 -16.58
C GLU A 289 -5.68 -1.58 -15.85
N ARG A 290 -4.68 -0.83 -15.40
CA ARG A 290 -4.87 0.43 -14.69
C ARG A 290 -5.57 1.49 -15.56
N ILE A 291 -5.23 1.59 -16.83
CA ILE A 291 -5.88 2.51 -17.78
C ILE A 291 -7.37 2.19 -17.89
N LEU A 292 -7.72 0.93 -18.02
CA LEU A 292 -9.14 0.49 -18.10
C LEU A 292 -9.89 0.72 -16.77
N ASP A 293 -9.25 0.45 -15.62
CA ASP A 293 -9.82 0.75 -14.30
C ASP A 293 -10.13 2.25 -14.13
N ILE A 294 -9.20 3.11 -14.55
CA ILE A 294 -9.37 4.57 -14.50
C ILE A 294 -10.52 4.99 -15.42
N ALA A 295 -10.55 4.50 -16.67
CA ALA A 295 -11.58 4.83 -17.63
C ALA A 295 -12.98 4.41 -17.16
N ALA A 296 -13.09 3.30 -16.43
CA ALA A 296 -14.35 2.83 -15.88
C ALA A 296 -14.96 3.78 -14.83
N THR A 297 -14.21 4.75 -14.34
CA THR A 297 -14.72 5.80 -13.43
C THR A 297 -15.11 7.10 -14.14
N GLN A 298 -15.01 7.15 -15.47
CA GLN A 298 -15.45 8.26 -16.27
C GLN A 298 -16.98 8.30 -16.37
N PHE A 299 -17.55 9.49 -16.50
CA PHE A 299 -18.96 9.71 -16.79
C PHE A 299 -19.24 9.76 -18.30
N GLU A 300 -20.53 9.57 -18.68
CA GLU A 300 -20.94 9.56 -20.08
C GLU A 300 -20.75 10.91 -20.80
N ASP A 301 -20.65 12.02 -20.08
CA ASP A 301 -20.35 13.35 -20.61
C ASP A 301 -18.84 13.56 -20.87
N GLY A 302 -17.99 12.63 -20.45
CA GLY A 302 -16.54 12.71 -20.58
C GLY A 302 -15.80 13.26 -19.37
N SER A 303 -16.52 13.78 -18.37
CA SER A 303 -15.93 14.08 -17.05
C SER A 303 -15.56 12.80 -16.31
N ALA A 304 -14.85 12.91 -15.21
CA ALA A 304 -14.43 11.76 -14.42
C ALA A 304 -14.54 12.03 -12.93
N TYR A 305 -14.65 10.99 -12.13
CA TYR A 305 -14.38 11.10 -10.70
C TYR A 305 -12.94 11.50 -10.48
N HIS A 306 -12.73 12.50 -9.64
CA HIS A 306 -11.37 12.92 -9.27
C HIS A 306 -10.59 11.85 -8.52
N GLN A 307 -11.30 10.99 -7.78
CA GLN A 307 -10.73 9.86 -7.05
C GLN A 307 -11.59 8.61 -7.15
N TYR A 308 -10.96 7.45 -7.05
CA TYR A 308 -11.63 6.16 -6.98
C TYR A 308 -11.01 5.26 -5.91
N GLN A 309 -11.74 4.27 -5.45
CA GLN A 309 -11.29 3.33 -4.43
C GLN A 309 -10.56 2.15 -5.08
N PRO A 310 -9.32 1.85 -4.68
CA PRO A 310 -8.51 0.84 -5.35
C PRO A 310 -9.05 -0.59 -5.22
N LEU A 311 -9.72 -0.92 -4.10
CA LEU A 311 -10.27 -2.25 -3.87
C LEU A 311 -11.57 -2.51 -4.64
N THR A 312 -12.46 -1.53 -4.69
CA THR A 312 -13.75 -1.64 -5.35
C THR A 312 -13.73 -1.18 -6.80
N LYS A 313 -12.69 -0.41 -7.17
CA LYS A 313 -12.52 0.24 -8.48
C LYS A 313 -13.67 1.19 -8.84
N LYS A 314 -14.36 1.73 -7.84
CA LYS A 314 -15.49 2.66 -7.98
C LYS A 314 -15.07 4.08 -7.65
N GLY A 315 -15.67 5.03 -8.35
CA GLY A 315 -15.48 6.46 -8.10
C GLY A 315 -15.91 6.87 -6.69
N ASN A 316 -15.26 7.91 -6.17
CA ASN A 316 -15.56 8.48 -4.86
C ASN A 316 -16.56 9.63 -5.02
N SER A 317 -17.84 9.38 -4.68
CA SER A 317 -18.92 10.37 -4.79
C SER A 317 -18.75 11.56 -3.85
N ASP A 318 -18.05 11.40 -2.72
CA ASP A 318 -17.85 12.50 -1.76
C ASP A 318 -16.94 13.60 -2.33
N ILE A 319 -15.97 13.21 -3.16
CA ILE A 319 -15.11 14.14 -3.89
C ILE A 319 -15.78 14.57 -5.20
N GLY A 320 -16.44 13.64 -5.90
CA GLY A 320 -17.15 13.90 -7.15
C GLY A 320 -16.23 14.16 -8.34
N SER A 321 -16.75 14.96 -9.28
CA SER A 321 -16.10 15.35 -10.54
C SER A 321 -15.86 16.86 -10.61
N GLY A 322 -15.56 17.36 -11.80
CA GLY A 322 -15.47 18.80 -12.10
C GLY A 322 -14.06 19.37 -12.12
N PHE A 323 -13.04 18.51 -11.99
CA PHE A 323 -11.65 18.89 -12.26
C PHE A 323 -11.41 18.72 -13.75
N ASN A 324 -11.40 19.84 -14.50
CA ASN A 324 -11.51 19.78 -15.95
C ASN A 324 -10.22 19.36 -16.67
N ASP A 325 -9.13 19.16 -15.95
CA ASP A 325 -7.90 18.54 -16.48
C ASP A 325 -7.95 17.00 -16.47
N ASP A 326 -8.75 16.38 -15.57
CA ASP A 326 -8.81 14.92 -15.42
C ASP A 326 -9.02 14.18 -16.74
N PRO A 327 -9.99 14.52 -17.60
CA PRO A 327 -10.23 13.80 -18.85
C PRO A 327 -9.02 13.73 -19.78
N LEU A 328 -8.21 14.79 -19.85
CA LEU A 328 -7.04 14.86 -20.72
C LEU A 328 -5.90 13.96 -20.25
N TRP A 329 -5.80 13.68 -18.98
CA TRP A 329 -4.82 12.76 -18.44
C TRP A 329 -5.04 11.31 -18.88
N LEU A 330 -6.30 10.89 -19.11
CA LEU A 330 -6.59 9.59 -19.69
C LEU A 330 -5.99 9.43 -21.08
N ILE A 331 -6.08 10.47 -21.90
CA ILE A 331 -5.45 10.50 -23.24
C ILE A 331 -3.93 10.42 -23.11
N ALA A 332 -3.35 11.14 -22.15
CA ALA A 332 -1.91 11.13 -21.91
C ALA A 332 -1.40 9.74 -21.53
N GLY A 333 -2.03 9.09 -20.55
CA GLY A 333 -1.65 7.75 -20.11
C GLY A 333 -1.81 6.71 -21.21
N THR A 334 -2.92 6.76 -21.95
CA THR A 334 -3.16 5.85 -23.08
C THR A 334 -2.16 6.04 -24.21
N ALA A 335 -1.86 7.29 -24.55
CA ALA A 335 -0.87 7.58 -25.60
C ALA A 335 0.53 7.10 -25.21
N ALA A 336 0.92 7.22 -23.95
CA ALA A 336 2.18 6.70 -23.44
C ALA A 336 2.22 5.16 -23.56
N TYR A 337 1.15 4.48 -23.15
CA TYR A 337 1.02 3.03 -23.27
C TYR A 337 1.14 2.56 -24.74
N ILE A 338 0.38 3.15 -25.65
CA ILE A 338 0.43 2.78 -27.07
C ILE A 338 1.81 3.05 -27.69
N LYS A 339 2.46 4.17 -27.35
CA LYS A 339 3.81 4.49 -27.83
C LYS A 339 4.85 3.47 -27.38
N GLU A 340 4.72 2.97 -26.17
CA GLU A 340 5.64 2.00 -25.58
C GLU A 340 5.42 0.59 -26.13
N THR A 341 4.16 0.17 -26.23
CA THR A 341 3.81 -1.22 -26.52
C THR A 341 3.44 -1.49 -27.97
N GLY A 342 2.98 -0.49 -28.70
CA GLY A 342 2.33 -0.66 -30.01
C GLY A 342 0.95 -1.33 -29.94
N ASP A 343 0.42 -1.56 -28.73
CA ASP A 343 -0.86 -2.22 -28.55
C ASP A 343 -2.04 -1.27 -28.71
N TYR A 344 -2.60 -1.24 -29.90
CA TYR A 344 -3.84 -0.52 -30.20
C TYR A 344 -5.11 -1.29 -29.85
N SER A 345 -5.00 -2.58 -29.50
CA SER A 345 -6.18 -3.39 -29.15
C SER A 345 -6.90 -2.91 -27.91
N ILE A 346 -6.23 -2.15 -27.05
CA ILE A 346 -6.85 -1.51 -25.89
C ILE A 346 -8.03 -0.62 -26.29
N LEU A 347 -8.02 -0.03 -27.50
CA LEU A 347 -9.06 0.87 -27.98
C LEU A 347 -10.41 0.17 -28.21
N ASP A 348 -10.39 -1.14 -28.44
CA ASP A 348 -11.58 -1.95 -28.69
C ASP A 348 -12.18 -2.54 -27.41
N GLU A 349 -11.51 -2.39 -26.26
CA GLU A 349 -12.00 -2.91 -25.00
C GLU A 349 -13.31 -2.26 -24.58
N MET A 350 -14.28 -3.12 -24.22
CA MET A 350 -15.57 -2.66 -23.70
C MET A 350 -15.41 -2.22 -22.25
N THR A 351 -15.50 -0.92 -22.04
CA THR A 351 -15.27 -0.27 -20.75
C THR A 351 -16.55 0.42 -20.28
N PRO A 352 -17.00 0.22 -19.04
CA PRO A 352 -18.20 0.87 -18.52
C PRO A 352 -17.97 2.36 -18.19
N TYR A 353 -19.04 3.16 -18.16
CA TYR A 353 -19.07 4.46 -17.50
C TYR A 353 -19.60 4.32 -16.08
N ASP A 354 -19.03 5.07 -15.13
CA ASP A 354 -19.41 5.07 -13.71
C ASP A 354 -19.51 3.66 -13.10
N SER A 355 -18.63 2.77 -13.57
CA SER A 355 -18.61 1.35 -13.18
C SER A 355 -19.93 0.59 -13.47
N ASP A 356 -20.79 1.11 -14.34
CA ASP A 356 -22.06 0.51 -14.75
C ASP A 356 -21.87 -0.27 -16.07
N ALA A 357 -21.83 -1.60 -15.97
CA ALA A 357 -21.62 -2.49 -17.11
C ALA A 357 -22.68 -2.31 -18.22
N SER A 358 -23.90 -1.82 -17.90
CA SER A 358 -24.96 -1.59 -18.88
C SER A 358 -24.66 -0.40 -19.80
N LYS A 359 -23.73 0.46 -19.42
CA LYS A 359 -23.31 1.66 -20.15
C LYS A 359 -21.96 1.49 -20.86
N ALA A 360 -21.45 0.27 -20.98
CA ALA A 360 -20.15 0.03 -21.59
C ALA A 360 -20.12 0.42 -23.06
N THR A 361 -19.03 1.09 -23.45
CA THR A 361 -18.69 1.42 -24.84
C THR A 361 -17.25 0.99 -25.11
N THR A 362 -16.79 1.13 -26.36
CA THR A 362 -15.38 0.91 -26.65
C THR A 362 -14.51 1.94 -25.91
N PHE A 363 -13.31 1.54 -25.51
CA PHE A 363 -12.38 2.46 -24.87
C PHE A 363 -12.00 3.67 -25.74
N MET A 364 -12.00 3.49 -27.07
CA MET A 364 -11.84 4.63 -28.00
C MET A 364 -12.92 5.71 -27.81
N GLU A 365 -14.18 5.30 -27.50
CA GLU A 365 -15.24 6.26 -27.21
C GLU A 365 -14.99 7.02 -25.90
N HIS A 366 -14.37 6.41 -24.90
CA HIS A 366 -13.93 7.11 -23.68
C HIS A 366 -12.92 8.22 -23.99
N LEU A 367 -11.94 7.95 -24.87
CA LEU A 367 -10.97 8.96 -25.29
C LEU A 367 -11.65 10.08 -26.10
N ARG A 368 -12.60 9.72 -26.96
CA ARG A 368 -13.38 10.69 -27.73
C ARG A 368 -14.14 11.64 -26.79
N ARG A 369 -14.83 11.10 -25.80
CA ARG A 369 -15.59 11.90 -24.82
C ARG A 369 -14.65 12.76 -23.97
N SER A 370 -13.52 12.23 -23.54
CA SER A 370 -12.49 13.02 -22.83
C SER A 370 -12.03 14.25 -23.63
N PHE A 371 -11.81 14.07 -24.91
CA PHE A 371 -11.37 15.17 -25.79
C PHE A 371 -12.49 16.19 -26.01
N HIS A 372 -13.70 15.72 -26.32
CA HIS A 372 -14.86 16.57 -26.57
C HIS A 372 -15.31 17.33 -25.31
N TYR A 373 -15.20 16.74 -24.15
CA TYR A 373 -15.50 17.42 -22.88
C TYR A 373 -14.78 18.76 -22.76
N THR A 374 -13.48 18.79 -23.04
CA THR A 374 -12.69 20.04 -23.03
C THR A 374 -13.18 21.04 -24.07
N MET A 375 -13.57 20.57 -25.28
CA MET A 375 -14.09 21.44 -26.34
C MET A 375 -15.46 22.04 -26.04
N GLU A 376 -16.26 21.35 -25.25
CA GLU A 376 -17.61 21.77 -24.86
C GLU A 376 -17.61 22.68 -23.62
N HIS A 377 -16.47 22.77 -22.92
CA HIS A 377 -16.31 23.58 -21.71
C HIS A 377 -15.28 24.71 -21.94
N LEU A 378 -15.63 25.64 -22.83
CA LEU A 378 -14.81 26.81 -23.13
C LEU A 378 -15.38 28.08 -22.48
N GLY A 379 -14.48 28.94 -22.04
CA GLY A 379 -14.81 30.24 -21.45
C GLY A 379 -14.85 31.38 -22.48
N PRO A 380 -14.92 32.64 -22.03
CA PRO A 380 -15.11 33.83 -22.88
C PRO A 380 -14.01 34.06 -23.92
N HIS A 381 -12.81 33.56 -23.68
CA HIS A 381 -11.66 33.70 -24.57
C HIS A 381 -11.38 32.44 -25.41
N ASN A 382 -12.33 31.49 -25.44
CA ASN A 382 -12.17 30.18 -26.07
C ASN A 382 -11.02 29.35 -25.49
N LEU A 383 -10.69 29.55 -24.22
CA LEU A 383 -9.82 28.68 -23.45
C LEU A 383 -10.65 27.72 -22.58
N PRO A 384 -10.12 26.54 -22.26
CA PRO A 384 -10.84 25.61 -21.40
C PRO A 384 -11.17 26.21 -20.04
N LEU A 385 -12.38 25.99 -19.58
CA LEU A 385 -12.79 26.33 -18.21
C LEU A 385 -12.02 25.47 -17.20
N ILE A 386 -11.62 26.08 -16.09
CA ILE A 386 -10.90 25.37 -15.02
C ILE A 386 -11.79 24.35 -14.30
N GLY A 387 -13.11 24.56 -14.31
CA GLY A 387 -14.04 23.81 -13.45
C GLY A 387 -13.78 24.09 -11.98
N ARG A 388 -13.77 23.07 -11.18
CA ARG A 388 -13.51 23.12 -9.74
C ARG A 388 -12.06 23.51 -9.44
N ALA A 389 -11.14 22.91 -10.15
CA ALA A 389 -9.72 23.25 -10.21
C ALA A 389 -9.06 22.51 -11.38
N ASP A 390 -7.82 22.89 -11.74
CA ASP A 390 -6.93 22.09 -12.57
C ASP A 390 -5.89 21.36 -11.68
N TRP A 391 -4.74 21.03 -12.24
CA TRP A 391 -3.63 20.36 -11.53
C TRP A 391 -3.21 21.11 -10.24
N ASN A 392 -3.48 22.38 -10.14
CA ASN A 392 -3.31 23.16 -8.93
C ASN A 392 -4.61 23.19 -8.12
N ASP A 393 -4.86 22.17 -7.34
CA ASP A 393 -6.06 21.97 -6.52
C ASP A 393 -6.41 23.14 -5.59
N CYS A 394 -5.45 24.00 -5.28
CA CYS A 394 -5.63 25.13 -4.39
C CYS A 394 -6.21 26.38 -5.07
N LEU A 395 -6.32 26.39 -6.40
CA LEU A 395 -6.76 27.54 -7.18
C LEU A 395 -8.18 27.34 -7.72
N ASN A 396 -9.18 27.41 -6.86
CA ASN A 396 -10.55 27.53 -7.31
C ASN A 396 -10.87 29.00 -7.62
N LEU A 397 -10.72 29.38 -8.90
CA LEU A 397 -10.94 30.73 -9.36
C LEU A 397 -12.43 31.12 -9.50
N ASN A 398 -13.35 30.19 -9.29
CA ASN A 398 -14.80 30.43 -9.28
C ASN A 398 -15.33 30.80 -7.89
N CYS A 399 -14.51 30.61 -6.85
CA CYS A 399 -14.90 30.88 -5.48
C CYS A 399 -14.38 32.27 -5.06
N PHE A 400 -15.28 33.14 -4.62
CA PHE A 400 -14.95 34.45 -4.03
C PHE A 400 -15.44 34.47 -2.59
N SER A 401 -14.51 34.58 -1.67
CA SER A 401 -14.81 34.84 -0.27
C SER A 401 -14.31 36.22 0.13
N THR A 402 -15.09 36.93 0.93
CA THR A 402 -14.71 38.18 1.56
C THR A 402 -14.28 37.99 3.01
N GLU A 403 -14.45 36.79 3.55
CA GLU A 403 -14.18 36.48 4.95
C GLU A 403 -12.76 35.89 5.11
N PRO A 404 -11.95 36.46 6.02
CA PRO A 404 -10.63 35.92 6.31
C PRO A 404 -10.72 34.46 6.81
N GLY A 405 -9.90 33.58 6.28
CA GLY A 405 -9.79 32.19 6.72
C GLY A 405 -10.76 31.22 6.04
N GLU A 406 -11.62 31.67 5.13
CA GLU A 406 -12.42 30.77 4.30
C GLU A 406 -11.54 30.09 3.24
N SER A 407 -11.80 28.80 3.03
CA SER A 407 -11.13 28.03 2.00
C SER A 407 -11.80 28.21 0.65
N PHE A 408 -11.04 28.57 -0.38
CA PHE A 408 -11.51 28.64 -1.76
C PHE A 408 -12.01 27.29 -2.30
N GLN A 409 -11.68 26.18 -1.68
CA GLN A 409 -12.15 24.85 -2.08
C GLN A 409 -13.53 24.50 -1.51
N THR A 410 -13.92 25.12 -0.40
CA THR A 410 -15.13 24.75 0.36
C THR A 410 -16.26 25.76 0.26
N PHE A 411 -15.99 26.98 -0.16
CA PHE A 411 -16.98 28.06 -0.21
C PHE A 411 -17.22 28.57 -1.64
N GLY A 412 -18.45 28.99 -1.90
CA GLY A 412 -18.87 29.53 -3.19
C GLY A 412 -19.05 28.46 -4.26
N PRO A 413 -19.32 28.86 -5.52
CA PRO A 413 -19.48 27.94 -6.62
C PRO A 413 -18.16 27.25 -6.94
N SER A 414 -18.20 25.93 -7.07
CA SER A 414 -17.05 25.13 -7.48
C SER A 414 -16.80 25.16 -8.99
N GLU A 415 -17.75 25.67 -9.77
CA GLU A 415 -17.68 25.77 -11.22
C GLU A 415 -18.28 27.11 -11.66
N GLY A 416 -17.86 27.60 -12.82
CA GLY A 416 -18.36 28.84 -13.39
C GLY A 416 -17.98 29.03 -14.84
N PRO A 417 -18.65 29.95 -15.57
CA PRO A 417 -18.49 30.11 -17.00
C PRO A 417 -17.30 31.01 -17.41
N ASN A 418 -16.55 31.55 -16.47
CA ASN A 418 -15.56 32.62 -16.76
C ASN A 418 -14.12 32.26 -16.40
N ALA A 419 -13.92 31.34 -15.45
CA ALA A 419 -12.57 30.99 -15.01
C ALA A 419 -11.92 29.98 -15.97
N GLU A 420 -10.96 30.45 -16.74
CA GLU A 420 -10.24 29.69 -17.77
C GLU A 420 -8.86 29.25 -17.28
N SER A 421 -8.42 28.06 -17.71
CA SER A 421 -7.10 27.49 -17.40
C SER A 421 -6.18 27.46 -18.63
N VAL A 422 -5.12 28.22 -18.58
CA VAL A 422 -4.03 28.16 -19.58
C VAL A 422 -3.29 26.82 -19.49
N PHE A 423 -3.23 26.21 -18.30
CA PHE A 423 -2.63 24.90 -18.10
C PHE A 423 -3.42 23.81 -18.88
N ILE A 424 -4.74 23.76 -18.70
CA ILE A 424 -5.60 22.84 -19.45
C ILE A 424 -5.51 23.09 -20.97
N ALA A 425 -5.42 24.37 -21.40
CA ALA A 425 -5.22 24.70 -22.81
C ALA A 425 -3.90 24.12 -23.36
N GLY A 426 -2.84 24.20 -22.58
CA GLY A 426 -1.55 23.58 -22.92
C GLY A 426 -1.63 22.07 -23.03
N MET A 427 -2.33 21.42 -22.07
CA MET A 427 -2.60 19.97 -22.08
C MET A 427 -3.42 19.58 -23.33
N PHE A 428 -4.47 20.32 -23.63
CA PHE A 428 -5.32 20.07 -24.78
C PHE A 428 -4.51 20.09 -26.09
N VAL A 429 -3.64 21.07 -26.28
CA VAL A 429 -2.77 21.14 -27.45
C VAL A 429 -1.78 19.96 -27.46
N ARG A 430 -1.21 19.62 -26.31
CA ARG A 430 -0.19 18.56 -26.22
C ARG A 430 -0.80 17.18 -26.46
N TYR A 431 -1.83 16.85 -25.71
CA TYR A 431 -2.45 15.51 -25.75
C TYR A 431 -3.47 15.38 -26.89
N GLY A 432 -4.02 16.48 -27.39
CA GLY A 432 -4.81 16.51 -28.62
C GLY A 432 -4.04 16.04 -29.85
N LYS A 433 -2.73 16.33 -29.93
CA LYS A 433 -1.86 15.77 -30.98
C LYS A 433 -1.73 14.26 -30.88
N ASP A 434 -1.62 13.75 -29.68
CA ASP A 434 -1.56 12.31 -29.41
C ASP A 434 -2.89 11.64 -29.74
N TYR A 435 -4.02 12.24 -29.35
CA TYR A 435 -5.36 11.79 -29.70
C TYR A 435 -5.57 11.75 -31.22
N ALA A 436 -5.18 12.81 -31.92
CA ALA A 436 -5.27 12.87 -33.37
C ALA A 436 -4.39 11.80 -34.09
N ALA A 437 -3.27 11.41 -33.48
CA ALA A 437 -2.45 10.31 -33.97
C ALA A 437 -3.15 8.95 -33.78
N ILE A 438 -3.80 8.73 -32.64
CA ILE A 438 -4.60 7.55 -32.37
C ILE A 438 -5.78 7.46 -33.36
N CYS A 439 -6.52 8.55 -33.57
CA CYS A 439 -7.61 8.59 -34.54
C CYS A 439 -7.16 8.25 -35.96
N ARG A 440 -6.01 8.78 -36.41
CA ARG A 440 -5.48 8.45 -37.76
C ARG A 440 -5.09 6.97 -37.90
N HIS A 441 -4.75 6.30 -36.85
CA HIS A 441 -4.47 4.87 -36.90
C HIS A 441 -5.75 4.03 -37.01
N GLN A 442 -6.84 4.51 -36.44
CA GLN A 442 -8.14 3.81 -36.49
C GLN A 442 -8.88 4.01 -37.85
N GLY A 443 -8.48 4.98 -38.67
CA GLY A 443 -9.12 5.34 -39.96
C GLY A 443 -9.93 6.61 -39.80
#